data_d884e19efd09a175588303869a476e3d
#
_entry.id   d884e19efd09a175588303869a476e3d
#
_cell.length_a   1.000
_cell.length_b   1.000
_cell.length_c   1.000
_cell.angle_alpha   90.00
_cell.angle_beta   90.00
_cell.angle_gamma   90.00
#
_symmetry.space_group_name_H-M   'P 1'
#
loop_
_entity.id
_entity.type
_entity.pdbx_description
1 polymer ?
#
loop_
_entity_poly.entity_id
_entity_poly.type
_entity_poly.pdbx_seq_one_letter_code
_entity_poly.pdbx_strand_id
1 'polypeptide(L)'
;LGDRGLLESVNGKIAVGWLLVEDLVMVLALVLLPATAVLLGGQAIEGANADDSIWLTLGITLLKVAGFIAFMLIVGKRLVPKIMQIVARLGSRELFTLTVVAAAVSIAFGAYKIFGVSMALGAFFAGMVVKESDFSHRAEEETLPLREIFAILFFVSVGKIGRAHV
;
A
#
# COMPACT_ATOMS: atom_id res chain seq x y z
N LEU A 1 23.26 -0.08 5.25
CA LEU A 1 23.76 -1.46 4.98
C LEU A 1 24.37 -1.56 3.59
N GLY A 2 23.79 -0.89 2.57
CA GLY A 2 24.29 -0.87 1.19
C GLY A 2 25.67 -0.27 1.07
N ASP A 3 25.90 0.89 1.69
CA ASP A 3 27.14 1.67 1.59
C ASP A 3 28.38 0.98 2.18
N ARG A 4 28.20 -0.09 2.94
CA ARG A 4 29.29 -0.87 3.57
C ARG A 4 29.50 -2.25 2.94
N GLY A 5 28.85 -2.59 1.82
CA GLY A 5 28.96 -3.91 1.18
C GLY A 5 28.45 -5.08 2.05
N LEU A 6 27.76 -4.79 3.15
CA LEU A 6 27.27 -5.80 4.10
C LEU A 6 26.08 -6.62 3.56
N LEU A 7 25.41 -6.13 2.52
CA LEU A 7 24.28 -6.84 1.90
C LEU A 7 24.70 -8.17 1.26
N GLU A 8 25.93 -8.25 0.77
CA GLU A 8 26.47 -9.46 0.14
C GLU A 8 26.96 -10.51 1.17
N SER A 9 27.13 -10.10 2.43
CA SER A 9 27.50 -11.00 3.49
C SER A 9 26.38 -12.00 3.82
N VAL A 10 26.71 -13.15 4.39
CA VAL A 10 25.72 -14.15 4.84
C VAL A 10 24.71 -13.53 5.80
N ASN A 11 25.17 -12.72 6.75
CA ASN A 11 24.30 -12.05 7.71
C ASN A 11 23.41 -10.98 7.03
N GLY A 12 23.92 -10.28 6.01
CA GLY A 12 23.15 -9.34 5.22
C GLY A 12 22.01 -10.02 4.45
N LYS A 13 22.30 -11.15 3.81
CA LYS A 13 21.29 -11.96 3.09
C LYS A 13 20.21 -12.50 4.03
N ILE A 14 20.60 -12.95 5.22
CA ILE A 14 19.66 -13.41 6.26
C ILE A 14 18.77 -12.24 6.72
N ALA A 15 19.37 -11.07 7.00
CA ALA A 15 18.61 -9.90 7.41
C ALA A 15 17.61 -9.43 6.33
N VAL A 16 18.03 -9.40 5.08
CA VAL A 16 17.14 -9.06 3.95
C VAL A 16 16.03 -10.10 3.79
N GLY A 17 16.37 -11.40 3.89
CA GLY A 17 15.38 -12.47 3.84
C GLY A 17 14.34 -12.37 4.96
N TRP A 18 14.77 -12.04 6.17
CA TRP A 18 13.87 -11.82 7.31
C TRP A 18 12.92 -10.65 7.07
N LEU A 19 13.44 -9.50 6.62
CA LEU A 19 12.62 -8.33 6.27
C LEU A 19 11.58 -8.65 5.18
N LEU A 20 11.98 -9.41 4.15
CA LEU A 20 11.05 -9.82 3.09
C LEU A 20 9.92 -10.72 3.62
N VAL A 21 10.23 -11.64 4.54
CA VAL A 21 9.22 -12.49 5.18
C VAL A 21 8.27 -11.66 6.04
N GLU A 22 8.81 -10.72 6.82
CA GLU A 22 8.01 -9.81 7.66
C GLU A 22 7.07 -8.97 6.80
N ASP A 23 7.55 -8.38 5.71
CA ASP A 23 6.73 -7.61 4.76
C ASP A 23 5.64 -8.48 4.12
N LEU A 24 5.96 -9.72 3.74
CA LEU A 24 5.00 -10.67 3.19
C LEU A 24 3.90 -11.01 4.21
N VAL A 25 4.27 -11.25 5.47
CA VAL A 25 3.31 -11.49 6.56
C VAL A 25 2.41 -10.28 6.78
N MET A 26 2.96 -9.06 6.73
CA MET A 26 2.18 -7.83 6.87
C MET A 26 1.20 -7.63 5.72
N VAL A 27 1.61 -7.87 4.48
CA VAL A 27 0.71 -7.83 3.31
C VAL A 27 -0.39 -8.87 3.44
N LEU A 28 -0.04 -10.09 3.86
CA LEU A 28 -1.01 -11.15 4.10
C LEU A 28 -2.02 -10.76 5.20
N ALA A 29 -1.54 -10.16 6.29
CA ALA A 29 -2.38 -9.64 7.36
C ALA A 29 -3.33 -8.54 6.84
N LEU A 30 -2.85 -7.59 6.03
CA LEU A 30 -3.69 -6.53 5.45
C LEU A 30 -4.81 -7.08 4.54
N VAL A 31 -4.58 -8.21 3.90
CA VAL A 31 -5.59 -8.89 3.08
C VAL A 31 -6.56 -9.70 3.95
N LEU A 32 -6.04 -10.43 4.95
CA LEU A 32 -6.84 -11.35 5.76
C LEU A 32 -7.59 -10.66 6.90
N LEU A 33 -7.05 -9.59 7.50
CA LEU A 33 -7.70 -8.90 8.62
C LEU A 33 -9.14 -8.46 8.32
N PRO A 34 -9.45 -7.81 7.18
CA PRO A 34 -10.84 -7.47 6.84
C PRO A 34 -11.74 -8.70 6.72
N ALA A 35 -11.20 -9.81 6.18
CA ALA A 35 -11.95 -11.05 6.04
C ALA A 35 -12.19 -11.75 7.39
N THR A 36 -11.22 -11.70 8.30
CA THR A 36 -11.32 -12.32 9.63
C THR A 36 -12.05 -11.43 10.64
N ALA A 37 -12.12 -10.11 10.46
CA ALA A 37 -12.85 -9.21 11.33
C ALA A 37 -14.34 -9.59 11.44
N VAL A 38 -14.93 -10.05 10.34
CA VAL A 38 -16.31 -10.56 10.30
C VAL A 38 -16.45 -11.84 11.14
N LEU A 39 -15.45 -12.72 11.11
CA LEU A 39 -15.41 -13.95 11.90
C LEU A 39 -15.31 -13.70 13.42
N LEU A 40 -14.66 -12.60 13.80
CA LEU A 40 -14.42 -12.21 15.20
C LEU A 40 -15.53 -11.31 15.78
N GLY A 41 -16.66 -11.16 15.10
CA GLY A 41 -17.78 -10.34 15.56
C GLY A 41 -17.60 -8.83 15.32
N GLY A 42 -16.65 -8.43 14.50
CA GLY A 42 -16.50 -7.06 14.00
C GLY A 42 -17.65 -6.67 13.08
N GLN A 43 -17.83 -5.34 12.90
CA GLN A 43 -18.84 -4.86 11.94
C GLN A 43 -18.53 -5.39 10.54
N ALA A 44 -19.55 -5.98 9.92
CA ALA A 44 -19.46 -6.42 8.52
C ALA A 44 -19.06 -5.24 7.63
N ILE A 45 -18.17 -5.50 6.67
CA ILE A 45 -17.87 -4.55 5.60
C ILE A 45 -19.19 -4.15 4.93
N GLU A 46 -19.40 -2.85 4.68
CA GLU A 46 -20.60 -2.35 4.01
C GLU A 46 -20.99 -3.26 2.82
N GLY A 47 -22.14 -3.89 2.92
CA GLY A 47 -22.69 -4.79 1.89
C GLY A 47 -22.77 -6.28 2.25
N ALA A 48 -22.39 -6.69 3.47
CA ALA A 48 -22.65 -8.05 3.98
C ALA A 48 -23.90 -8.02 4.87
N ASN A 49 -24.93 -8.78 4.52
CA ASN A 49 -26.09 -8.98 5.37
C ASN A 49 -25.75 -9.98 6.48
N ALA A 50 -26.27 -9.75 7.69
CA ALA A 50 -25.97 -10.56 8.89
C ALA A 50 -26.42 -12.04 8.78
N ASP A 51 -27.21 -12.38 7.78
CA ASP A 51 -27.74 -13.73 7.53
C ASP A 51 -26.93 -14.53 6.47
N ASP A 52 -25.96 -13.91 5.80
CA ASP A 52 -25.15 -14.60 4.82
C ASP A 52 -24.16 -15.57 5.49
N SER A 53 -24.06 -16.77 4.96
CA SER A 53 -23.09 -17.74 5.48
C SER A 53 -21.66 -17.15 5.44
N ILE A 54 -20.88 -17.35 6.51
CA ILE A 54 -19.51 -16.86 6.65
C ILE A 54 -18.67 -17.16 5.39
N TRP A 55 -18.88 -18.29 4.79
CA TRP A 55 -18.22 -18.73 3.55
C TRP A 55 -18.55 -17.84 2.34
N LEU A 56 -19.80 -17.38 2.25
CA LEU A 56 -20.22 -16.47 1.19
C LEU A 56 -19.53 -15.10 1.35
N THR A 57 -19.51 -14.57 2.58
CA THR A 57 -18.86 -13.29 2.89
C THR A 57 -17.35 -13.33 2.62
N LEU A 58 -16.69 -14.41 3.01
CA LEU A 58 -15.27 -14.63 2.70
C LEU A 58 -15.03 -14.72 1.19
N GLY A 59 -15.88 -15.46 0.47
CA GLY A 59 -15.80 -15.60 -0.98
C GLY A 59 -15.95 -14.26 -1.70
N ILE A 60 -16.92 -13.44 -1.31
CA ILE A 60 -17.12 -12.09 -1.87
C ILE A 60 -15.93 -11.18 -1.56
N THR A 61 -15.40 -11.23 -0.33
CA THR A 61 -14.24 -10.40 0.05
C THR A 61 -13.01 -10.79 -0.76
N LEU A 62 -12.72 -12.07 -0.90
CA LEU A 62 -11.62 -12.57 -1.72
C LEU A 62 -11.80 -12.19 -3.19
N LEU A 63 -13.03 -12.27 -3.71
CA LEU A 63 -13.34 -11.88 -5.09
C LEU A 63 -13.11 -10.36 -5.29
N LYS A 64 -13.51 -9.52 -4.35
CA LYS A 64 -13.27 -8.07 -4.38
C LYS A 64 -11.77 -7.75 -4.37
N VAL A 65 -11.00 -8.41 -3.51
CA VAL A 65 -9.53 -8.25 -3.45
C VAL A 65 -8.89 -8.72 -4.75
N ALA A 66 -9.26 -9.89 -5.25
CA ALA A 66 -8.74 -10.41 -6.52
C ALA A 66 -9.11 -9.49 -7.70
N GLY A 67 -10.33 -8.97 -7.74
CA GLY A 67 -10.78 -7.99 -8.73
C GLY A 67 -9.97 -6.70 -8.67
N PHE A 68 -9.69 -6.19 -7.48
CA PHE A 68 -8.83 -5.02 -7.29
C PHE A 68 -7.40 -5.28 -7.80
N ILE A 69 -6.80 -6.42 -7.44
CA ILE A 69 -5.45 -6.78 -7.90
C ILE A 69 -5.42 -6.88 -9.43
N ALA A 70 -6.37 -7.58 -10.03
CA ALA A 70 -6.47 -7.70 -11.49
C ALA A 70 -6.63 -6.31 -12.16
N PHE A 71 -7.51 -5.46 -11.61
CA PHE A 71 -7.69 -4.10 -12.08
C PHE A 71 -6.39 -3.30 -12.02
N MET A 72 -5.65 -3.35 -10.91
CA MET A 72 -4.37 -2.66 -10.75
C MET A 72 -3.30 -3.17 -11.71
N LEU A 73 -3.23 -4.48 -11.95
CA LEU A 73 -2.27 -5.07 -12.89
C LEU A 73 -2.58 -4.73 -14.34
N ILE A 74 -3.84 -4.56 -14.72
CA ILE A 74 -4.25 -4.27 -16.10
C ILE A 74 -4.30 -2.76 -16.35
N VAL A 75 -5.02 -2.03 -15.51
CA VAL A 75 -5.28 -0.59 -15.67
C VAL A 75 -4.19 0.25 -15.02
N GLY A 76 -3.85 -0.07 -13.77
CA GLY A 76 -2.87 0.68 -12.99
C GLY A 76 -1.50 0.72 -13.67
N LYS A 77 -0.99 -0.42 -14.13
CA LYS A 77 0.30 -0.51 -14.85
C LYS A 77 0.35 0.28 -16.17
N ARG A 78 -0.79 0.59 -16.76
CA ARG A 78 -0.85 1.37 -18.00
C ARG A 78 -1.15 2.84 -17.74
N LEU A 79 -2.04 3.13 -16.81
CA LEU A 79 -2.53 4.49 -16.56
C LEU A 79 -1.53 5.32 -15.77
N VAL A 80 -0.99 4.77 -14.67
CA VAL A 80 -0.09 5.50 -13.78
C VAL A 80 1.19 5.95 -14.51
N PRO A 81 1.94 5.09 -15.23
CA PRO A 81 3.12 5.51 -15.96
C PRO A 81 2.83 6.54 -17.05
N LYS A 82 1.67 6.43 -17.74
CA LYS A 82 1.27 7.43 -18.74
C LYS A 82 1.05 8.81 -18.14
N ILE A 83 0.35 8.88 -17.01
CA ILE A 83 0.12 10.15 -16.29
C ILE A 83 1.47 10.72 -15.85
N MET A 84 2.34 9.91 -15.26
CA MET A 84 3.67 10.33 -14.82
C MET A 84 4.52 10.82 -16.01
N GLN A 85 4.44 10.16 -17.16
CA GLN A 85 5.13 10.57 -18.38
C GLN A 85 4.68 11.94 -18.90
N ILE A 86 3.36 12.19 -18.90
CA ILE A 86 2.79 13.48 -19.31
C ILE A 86 3.32 14.59 -18.41
N VAL A 87 3.27 14.38 -17.10
CA VAL A 87 3.72 15.38 -16.11
C VAL A 87 5.24 15.56 -16.13
N ALA A 88 6.00 14.49 -16.32
CA ALA A 88 7.45 14.56 -16.44
C ALA A 88 7.90 15.42 -17.63
N ARG A 89 7.15 15.41 -18.74
CA ARG A 89 7.40 16.26 -19.92
C ARG A 89 7.18 17.75 -19.67
N LEU A 90 6.38 18.11 -18.65
CA LEU A 90 6.18 19.53 -18.26
C LEU A 90 7.40 20.11 -17.53
N GLY A 91 8.34 19.29 -17.11
CA GLY A 91 9.62 19.70 -16.53
C GLY A 91 9.54 20.23 -15.09
N SER A 92 8.34 20.33 -14.47
CA SER A 92 8.19 20.79 -13.10
C SER A 92 8.37 19.62 -12.12
N ARG A 93 9.26 19.82 -11.15
CA ARG A 93 9.54 18.88 -10.07
C ARG A 93 8.36 18.76 -9.11
N GLU A 94 7.77 19.89 -8.78
CA GLU A 94 6.65 20.01 -7.85
C GLU A 94 5.40 19.30 -8.40
N LEU A 95 5.10 19.51 -9.69
CA LEU A 95 3.98 18.82 -10.34
C LEU A 95 4.18 17.32 -10.40
N PHE A 96 5.42 16.86 -10.60
CA PHE A 96 5.73 15.45 -10.60
C PHE A 96 5.51 14.81 -9.22
N THR A 97 6.05 15.42 -8.16
CA THR A 97 5.87 14.96 -6.77
C THR A 97 4.39 14.94 -6.38
N LEU A 98 3.66 16.03 -6.71
CA LEU A 98 2.22 16.10 -6.45
C LEU A 98 1.46 15.01 -7.19
N THR A 99 1.84 14.71 -8.43
CA THR A 99 1.22 13.64 -9.23
C THR A 99 1.43 12.26 -8.60
N VAL A 100 2.63 11.97 -8.11
CA VAL A 100 2.92 10.70 -7.42
C VAL A 100 2.04 10.55 -6.18
N VAL A 101 1.97 11.59 -5.34
CA VAL A 101 1.16 11.59 -4.12
C VAL A 101 -0.34 11.49 -4.46
N ALA A 102 -0.81 12.29 -5.42
CA ALA A 102 -2.20 12.27 -5.85
C ALA A 102 -2.61 10.91 -6.43
N ALA A 103 -1.74 10.26 -7.22
CA ALA A 103 -1.97 8.92 -7.73
C ALA A 103 -2.08 7.90 -6.60
N ALA A 104 -1.16 7.93 -5.62
CA ALA A 104 -1.17 7.03 -4.48
C ALA A 104 -2.45 7.17 -3.64
N VAL A 105 -2.85 8.41 -3.31
CA VAL A 105 -4.06 8.71 -2.53
C VAL A 105 -5.32 8.33 -3.31
N SER A 106 -5.38 8.65 -4.61
CA SER A 106 -6.54 8.33 -5.46
C SER A 106 -6.73 6.81 -5.60
N ILE A 107 -5.64 6.05 -5.77
CA ILE A 107 -5.69 4.60 -5.84
C ILE A 107 -6.11 4.02 -4.49
N ALA A 108 -5.55 4.50 -3.38
CA ALA A 108 -5.91 4.04 -2.04
C ALA A 108 -7.39 4.28 -1.72
N PHE A 109 -7.88 5.48 -2.02
CA PHE A 109 -9.28 5.83 -1.81
C PHE A 109 -10.22 5.08 -2.77
N GLY A 110 -9.85 4.94 -4.04
CA GLY A 110 -10.61 4.16 -5.03
C GLY A 110 -10.69 2.68 -4.66
N ALA A 111 -9.60 2.09 -4.16
CA ALA A 111 -9.57 0.72 -3.65
C ALA A 111 -10.58 0.52 -2.51
N TYR A 112 -10.61 1.46 -1.57
CA TYR A 112 -11.58 1.43 -0.46
C TYR A 112 -13.02 1.61 -0.95
N LYS A 113 -13.31 2.62 -1.76
CA LYS A 113 -14.68 2.96 -2.18
C LYS A 113 -15.29 1.99 -3.18
N ILE A 114 -14.51 1.49 -4.14
CA ILE A 114 -15.01 0.68 -5.26
C ILE A 114 -14.96 -0.80 -4.91
N PHE A 115 -13.86 -1.26 -4.32
CA PHE A 115 -13.62 -2.67 -4.05
C PHE A 115 -13.83 -3.05 -2.57
N GLY A 116 -13.97 -2.08 -1.67
CA GLY A 116 -14.10 -2.34 -0.23
C GLY A 116 -12.84 -2.92 0.42
N VAL A 117 -11.67 -2.74 -0.21
CA VAL A 117 -10.38 -3.18 0.36
C VAL A 117 -9.76 -2.06 1.20
N SER A 118 -8.81 -2.40 2.07
CA SER A 118 -8.19 -1.39 2.93
C SER A 118 -7.43 -0.33 2.13
N MET A 119 -7.47 0.93 2.59
CA MET A 119 -6.70 2.02 1.98
C MET A 119 -5.19 1.72 1.98
N ALA A 120 -4.69 1.02 3.01
CA ALA A 120 -3.30 0.61 3.10
C ALA A 120 -2.92 -0.35 1.95
N LEU A 121 -3.78 -1.32 1.65
CA LEU A 121 -3.57 -2.24 0.52
C LEU A 121 -3.60 -1.47 -0.81
N GLY A 122 -4.52 -0.52 -0.97
CA GLY A 122 -4.58 0.35 -2.15
C GLY A 122 -3.31 1.17 -2.34
N ALA A 123 -2.80 1.79 -1.27
CA ALA A 123 -1.55 2.56 -1.29
C ALA A 123 -0.33 1.67 -1.60
N PHE A 124 -0.28 0.45 -1.05
CA PHE A 124 0.76 -0.53 -1.36
C PHE A 124 0.81 -0.86 -2.86
N PHE A 125 -0.34 -1.17 -3.46
CA PHE A 125 -0.40 -1.45 -4.90
C PHE A 125 -0.07 -0.23 -5.76
N ALA A 126 -0.43 0.98 -5.32
CA ALA A 126 -0.03 2.22 -5.98
C ALA A 126 1.51 2.33 -6.03
N GLY A 127 2.18 2.11 -4.89
CA GLY A 127 3.64 2.09 -4.81
C GLY A 127 4.27 1.01 -5.69
N MET A 128 3.69 -0.19 -5.73
CA MET A 128 4.15 -1.28 -6.59
C MET A 128 4.08 -0.91 -8.07
N VAL A 129 3.00 -0.30 -8.52
CA VAL A 129 2.83 0.14 -9.91
C VAL A 129 3.81 1.25 -10.27
N VAL A 130 4.05 2.20 -9.36
CA VAL A 130 5.05 3.26 -9.55
C VAL A 130 6.46 2.66 -9.64
N LYS A 131 6.78 1.67 -8.79
CA LYS A 131 8.08 0.99 -8.79
C LYS A 131 8.38 0.27 -10.11
N GLU A 132 7.37 -0.29 -10.77
CA GLU A 132 7.53 -0.96 -12.08
C GLU A 132 7.61 0.02 -13.27
N SER A 133 7.43 1.32 -13.04
CA SER A 133 7.52 2.35 -14.08
C SER A 133 8.96 2.83 -14.31
N ASP A 134 9.24 3.36 -15.50
CA ASP A 134 10.52 3.99 -15.83
C ASP A 134 10.85 5.21 -14.96
N PHE A 135 9.86 5.70 -14.21
CA PHE A 135 9.98 6.84 -13.30
C PHE A 135 10.20 6.45 -11.84
N SER A 136 10.45 5.17 -11.55
CA SER A 136 10.57 4.66 -10.18
C SER A 136 11.64 5.39 -9.36
N HIS A 137 12.86 5.54 -9.90
CA HIS A 137 13.94 6.25 -9.23
C HIS A 137 13.60 7.71 -8.94
N ARG A 138 13.07 8.42 -9.94
CA ARG A 138 12.65 9.81 -9.77
C ARG A 138 11.52 9.94 -8.73
N ALA A 139 10.53 9.06 -8.77
CA ALA A 139 9.45 9.04 -7.80
C ALA A 139 9.97 8.77 -6.38
N GLU A 140 10.93 7.86 -6.22
CA GLU A 140 11.58 7.56 -4.95
C GLU A 140 12.32 8.78 -4.40
N GLU A 141 13.22 9.38 -5.18
CA GLU A 141 13.99 10.57 -4.78
C GLU A 141 13.09 11.74 -4.38
N GLU A 142 12.04 12.01 -5.17
CA GLU A 142 11.13 13.13 -4.92
C GLU A 142 10.21 12.90 -3.72
N THR A 143 9.90 11.65 -3.37
CA THR A 143 9.00 11.33 -2.25
C THR A 143 9.76 11.01 -0.95
N LEU A 144 11.07 10.82 -0.99
CA LEU A 144 11.91 10.56 0.19
C LEU A 144 11.69 11.56 1.34
N PRO A 145 11.71 12.90 1.10
CA PRO A 145 11.49 13.87 2.17
C PRO A 145 10.08 13.75 2.79
N LEU A 146 9.07 13.45 1.98
CA LEU A 146 7.71 13.25 2.47
C LEU A 146 7.61 12.01 3.34
N ARG A 147 8.25 10.91 2.93
CA ARG A 147 8.30 9.67 3.71
C ARG A 147 8.92 9.90 5.09
N GLU A 148 10.00 10.66 5.18
CA GLU A 148 10.66 10.98 6.45
C GLU A 148 9.75 11.82 7.36
N ILE A 149 9.09 12.84 6.83
CA ILE A 149 8.15 13.67 7.58
C ILE A 149 6.97 12.83 8.08
N PHE A 150 6.36 12.01 7.23
CA PHE A 150 5.25 11.16 7.62
C PHE A 150 5.66 10.08 8.62
N ALA A 151 6.86 9.53 8.52
CA ALA A 151 7.39 8.60 9.53
C ALA A 151 7.52 9.27 10.90
N ILE A 152 8.07 10.49 10.96
CA ILE A 152 8.18 11.25 12.20
C ILE A 152 6.79 11.53 12.79
N LEU A 153 5.84 12.01 11.97
CA LEU A 153 4.47 12.27 12.39
C LEU A 153 3.77 11.02 12.93
N PHE A 154 3.97 9.88 12.27
CA PHE A 154 3.46 8.59 12.71
C PHE A 154 4.00 8.22 14.10
N PHE A 155 5.31 8.25 14.30
CA PHE A 155 5.91 7.91 15.59
C PHE A 155 5.51 8.88 16.70
N VAL A 156 5.39 10.17 16.40
CA VAL A 156 4.89 11.16 17.37
C VAL A 156 3.43 10.87 17.73
N SER A 157 2.59 10.52 16.76
CA SER A 157 1.18 10.18 16.98
C SER A 157 1.03 8.93 17.84
N VAL A 158 1.76 7.86 17.52
CA VAL A 158 1.74 6.60 18.28
C VAL A 158 2.31 6.81 19.69
N GLY A 159 3.39 7.59 19.83
CA GLY A 159 3.97 7.91 21.13
C GLY A 159 3.05 8.74 22.04
N LYS A 160 2.17 9.57 21.47
CA LYS A 160 1.14 10.30 22.23
C LYS A 160 0.05 9.39 22.76
N ILE A 161 -0.38 8.39 21.99
CA ILE A 161 -1.41 7.43 22.41
C ILE A 161 -0.93 6.63 23.61
N GLY A 162 0.34 6.24 23.67
CA GLY A 162 0.93 5.50 24.78
C GLY A 162 0.99 6.28 26.11
N ARG A 163 0.94 7.62 26.08
CA ARG A 163 0.94 8.48 27.28
C ARG A 163 -0.44 8.81 27.83
N ALA A 164 -1.49 8.54 27.09
CA ALA A 164 -2.87 8.85 27.52
C ALA A 164 -3.46 7.83 28.51
N HIS A 165 -2.73 6.78 28.85
CA HIS A 165 -3.15 5.69 29.74
C HIS A 165 -2.31 5.55 31.02
N VAL A 166 -1.58 6.61 31.43
CA VAL A 166 -0.87 6.63 32.73
C VAL A 166 -1.46 7.67 33.63
#